data_1e4af341b87fe2b819321863f35eb49a
#
_entry.id   1e4af341b87fe2b819321863f35eb49a
#
_cell.length_a   1.000
_cell.length_b   1.000
_cell.length_c   1.000
_cell.angle_alpha   90.00
_cell.angle_beta   90.00
_cell.angle_gamma   90.00
#
_symmetry.space_group_name_H-M   'P 1'
#
loop_
_entity.id
_entity.type
_entity.pdbx_description
1 polymer ?
#
loop_
_entity_poly.entity_id
_entity_poly.type
_entity_poly.pdbx_seq_one_letter_code
_entity_poly.pdbx_strand_id
1 'polypeptide(L)'
;MFEFLIKKLKAHPRKIVFTEGTDPRILEASARLLSGTFLTPVLVGNLDEIQAAAEEAGFNIRGVEIIDPEAFPDMEKMVSTLVELRKGKMSEEECRKLLKQANYFGTMLVKMGYADALLGGATYSTADTVRPALQIIKTKPGNKIVSSCFILVRPSATGDREVLAMGDCAINIKPTEDELVEIGLETATTAKVFGIDPKVAYLSYSTLGSGKGEDVDKMRNACSRLKALAPDLDVDGELQFDAAVSPRVARTKCPDSKVAGHANTFIFPDINAGNIGYKIAQRLGSFEAYGPLLQGLNAPINDLSRGCNAQEVYSMAIITAGLCED
;
A
#
# COMPACT_ATOMS: atom_id res chain seq x y z
N MET A 1 -16.20 7.53 -1.57
CA MET A 1 -14.81 7.78 -1.23
C MET A 1 -13.88 7.56 -2.43
N PHE A 2 -14.02 6.48 -3.16
CA PHE A 2 -13.11 6.16 -4.28
C PHE A 2 -13.55 6.68 -5.65
N GLU A 3 -14.48 7.63 -5.73
CA GLU A 3 -14.96 8.16 -7.01
C GLU A 3 -13.83 8.71 -7.90
N PHE A 4 -12.85 9.36 -7.28
CA PHE A 4 -11.68 9.86 -7.98
C PHE A 4 -10.85 8.70 -8.57
N LEU A 5 -10.55 7.66 -7.76
CA LEU A 5 -9.82 6.48 -8.24
C LEU A 5 -10.61 5.71 -9.29
N ILE A 6 -11.92 5.55 -9.10
CA ILE A 6 -12.80 4.91 -10.10
C ILE A 6 -12.81 5.72 -11.40
N LYS A 7 -12.83 7.07 -11.33
CA LYS A 7 -12.72 7.92 -12.52
C LYS A 7 -11.39 7.72 -13.24
N LYS A 8 -10.26 7.65 -12.49
CA LYS A 8 -8.94 7.34 -13.03
C LYS A 8 -8.93 5.97 -13.71
N LEU A 9 -9.45 4.93 -13.05
CA LEU A 9 -9.50 3.56 -13.58
C LEU A 9 -10.42 3.43 -14.81
N LYS A 10 -11.48 4.23 -14.91
CA LYS A 10 -12.31 4.29 -16.13
C LYS A 10 -11.58 4.93 -17.31
N ALA A 11 -10.72 5.92 -17.04
CA ALA A 11 -9.91 6.56 -18.07
C ALA A 11 -8.72 5.67 -18.51
N HIS A 12 -8.14 4.92 -17.57
CA HIS A 12 -6.99 4.04 -17.76
C HIS A 12 -7.32 2.63 -17.22
N PRO A 13 -7.98 1.77 -18.03
CA PRO A 13 -8.36 0.41 -17.60
C PRO A 13 -7.16 -0.39 -17.12
N ARG A 14 -7.31 -1.08 -15.98
CA ARG A 14 -6.27 -1.88 -15.34
C ARG A 14 -6.76 -3.28 -15.05
N LYS A 15 -5.82 -4.23 -14.98
CA LYS A 15 -6.03 -5.59 -14.51
C LYS A 15 -5.41 -5.78 -13.13
N ILE A 16 -6.15 -6.39 -12.21
CA ILE A 16 -5.66 -6.73 -10.88
C ILE A 16 -5.71 -8.22 -10.62
N VAL A 17 -4.60 -8.80 -10.18
CA VAL A 17 -4.49 -10.21 -9.81
C VAL A 17 -4.94 -10.42 -8.37
N PHE A 18 -5.76 -11.43 -8.15
CA PHE A 18 -6.06 -12.01 -6.84
C PHE A 18 -5.50 -13.43 -6.77
N THR A 19 -4.72 -13.67 -5.75
CA THR A 19 -3.96 -14.93 -5.58
C THR A 19 -4.76 -16.04 -4.91
N GLU A 20 -5.89 -15.72 -4.29
CA GLU A 20 -6.76 -16.70 -3.62
C GLU A 20 -8.12 -16.81 -4.35
N GLY A 21 -8.07 -17.37 -5.57
CA GLY A 21 -9.21 -17.39 -6.47
C GLY A 21 -10.46 -18.12 -5.98
N THR A 22 -10.34 -19.02 -5.00
CA THR A 22 -11.45 -19.77 -4.40
C THR A 22 -12.02 -19.13 -3.13
N ASP A 23 -11.37 -18.07 -2.58
CA ASP A 23 -11.86 -17.43 -1.36
C ASP A 23 -13.17 -16.66 -1.62
N PRO A 24 -14.25 -16.89 -0.84
CA PRO A 24 -15.54 -16.28 -1.08
C PRO A 24 -15.53 -14.76 -1.00
N ARG A 25 -14.64 -14.15 -0.21
CA ARG A 25 -14.48 -12.69 -0.13
C ARG A 25 -13.89 -12.12 -1.42
N ILE A 26 -12.94 -12.85 -2.01
CA ILE A 26 -12.32 -12.51 -3.30
C ILE A 26 -13.33 -12.68 -4.43
N LEU A 27 -14.12 -13.77 -4.43
CA LEU A 27 -15.15 -14.04 -5.41
C LEU A 27 -16.23 -12.95 -5.40
N GLU A 28 -16.73 -12.55 -4.22
CA GLU A 28 -17.68 -11.45 -4.08
C GLU A 28 -17.10 -10.14 -4.61
N ALA A 29 -15.90 -9.77 -4.18
CA ALA A 29 -15.25 -8.56 -4.63
C ALA A 29 -15.03 -8.55 -6.13
N SER A 30 -14.60 -9.67 -6.73
CA SER A 30 -14.38 -9.81 -8.17
C SER A 30 -15.66 -9.67 -8.98
N ALA A 31 -16.77 -10.27 -8.54
CA ALA A 31 -18.08 -10.11 -9.17
C ALA A 31 -18.53 -8.65 -9.16
N ARG A 32 -18.31 -7.92 -8.07
CA ARG A 32 -18.64 -6.50 -7.94
C ARG A 32 -17.74 -5.61 -8.82
N LEU A 33 -16.45 -5.89 -8.89
CA LEU A 33 -15.49 -5.16 -9.74
C LEU A 33 -15.84 -5.34 -11.22
N LEU A 34 -16.13 -6.57 -11.63
CA LEU A 34 -16.57 -6.87 -13.00
C LEU A 34 -17.84 -6.10 -13.37
N SER A 35 -18.84 -6.11 -12.50
CA SER A 35 -20.09 -5.36 -12.69
C SER A 35 -19.87 -3.84 -12.78
N GLY A 36 -18.84 -3.33 -12.10
CA GLY A 36 -18.45 -1.93 -12.13
C GLY A 36 -17.79 -1.47 -13.43
N THR A 37 -17.27 -2.39 -14.24
CA THR A 37 -16.64 -2.17 -15.56
C THR A 37 -15.46 -1.18 -15.58
N PHE A 38 -14.82 -0.92 -14.44
CA PHE A 38 -13.71 0.02 -14.31
C PHE A 38 -12.38 -0.64 -13.92
N LEU A 39 -12.41 -1.91 -13.48
CA LEU A 39 -11.26 -2.70 -13.09
C LEU A 39 -11.50 -4.17 -13.44
N THR A 40 -10.54 -4.79 -14.12
CA THR A 40 -10.65 -6.19 -14.55
C THR A 40 -9.98 -7.09 -13.52
N PRO A 41 -10.73 -7.91 -12.77
CA PRO A 41 -10.16 -8.91 -11.87
C PRO A 41 -9.59 -10.09 -12.66
N VAL A 42 -8.44 -10.61 -12.19
CA VAL A 42 -7.80 -11.84 -12.67
C VAL A 42 -7.65 -12.78 -11.48
N LEU A 43 -8.27 -13.94 -11.50
CA LEU A 43 -8.20 -14.93 -10.43
C LEU A 43 -7.13 -15.98 -10.76
N VAL A 44 -6.26 -16.27 -9.79
CA VAL A 44 -5.26 -17.33 -9.91
C VAL A 44 -5.79 -18.61 -9.25
N GLY A 45 -5.75 -19.71 -9.98
CA GLY A 45 -6.11 -21.04 -9.50
C GLY A 45 -6.76 -21.90 -10.57
N ASN A 46 -7.15 -23.12 -10.18
CA ASN A 46 -7.80 -24.06 -11.08
C ASN A 46 -9.21 -23.56 -11.47
N LEU A 47 -9.52 -23.62 -12.76
CA LEU A 47 -10.77 -23.11 -13.32
C LEU A 47 -12.00 -23.78 -12.69
N ASP A 48 -12.00 -25.11 -12.62
CA ASP A 48 -13.17 -25.88 -12.14
C ASP A 48 -13.39 -25.64 -10.63
N GLU A 49 -12.30 -25.56 -9.84
CA GLU A 49 -12.36 -25.27 -8.41
C GLU A 49 -12.91 -23.87 -8.13
N ILE A 50 -12.45 -22.86 -8.90
CA ILE A 50 -12.91 -21.47 -8.76
C ILE A 50 -14.37 -21.35 -9.14
N GLN A 51 -14.81 -22.02 -10.23
CA GLN A 51 -16.20 -22.01 -10.65
C GLN A 51 -17.10 -22.69 -9.61
N ALA A 52 -16.70 -23.85 -9.11
CA ALA A 52 -17.44 -24.55 -8.07
C ALA A 52 -17.56 -23.72 -6.77
N ALA A 53 -16.47 -23.10 -6.34
CA ALA A 53 -16.48 -22.23 -5.17
C ALA A 53 -17.39 -20.98 -5.36
N ALA A 54 -17.42 -20.43 -6.55
CA ALA A 54 -18.30 -19.29 -6.87
C ALA A 54 -19.78 -19.68 -6.88
N GLU A 55 -20.11 -20.86 -7.42
CA GLU A 55 -21.47 -21.42 -7.41
C GLU A 55 -21.95 -21.70 -5.97
N GLU A 56 -21.09 -22.33 -5.17
CA GLU A 56 -21.39 -22.62 -3.75
C GLU A 56 -21.61 -21.33 -2.95
N ALA A 57 -20.80 -20.30 -3.19
CA ALA A 57 -20.90 -18.99 -2.53
C ALA A 57 -22.03 -18.11 -3.12
N GLY A 58 -22.62 -18.49 -4.25
CA GLY A 58 -23.72 -17.75 -4.92
C GLY A 58 -23.26 -16.50 -5.67
N PHE A 59 -22.00 -16.40 -6.09
CA PHE A 59 -21.46 -15.26 -6.82
C PHE A 59 -21.35 -15.54 -8.32
N ASN A 60 -21.75 -14.56 -9.13
CA ASN A 60 -21.61 -14.64 -10.58
C ASN A 60 -20.27 -14.04 -11.01
N ILE A 61 -19.32 -14.89 -11.37
CA ILE A 61 -18.00 -14.52 -11.88
C ILE A 61 -17.85 -14.72 -13.39
N ARG A 62 -18.97 -14.89 -14.12
CA ARG A 62 -18.92 -15.09 -15.57
C ARG A 62 -18.30 -13.87 -16.26
N GLY A 63 -17.17 -14.09 -16.94
CA GLY A 63 -16.39 -13.05 -17.61
C GLY A 63 -15.19 -12.57 -16.79
N VAL A 64 -14.97 -13.06 -15.57
CA VAL A 64 -13.71 -12.89 -14.86
C VAL A 64 -12.64 -13.75 -15.53
N GLU A 65 -11.46 -13.19 -15.74
CA GLU A 65 -10.30 -13.92 -16.26
C GLU A 65 -9.75 -14.84 -15.16
N ILE A 66 -9.60 -16.13 -15.47
CA ILE A 66 -9.04 -17.12 -14.55
C ILE A 66 -7.77 -17.67 -15.19
N ILE A 67 -6.67 -17.68 -14.45
CA ILE A 67 -5.37 -18.19 -14.90
C ILE A 67 -4.94 -19.33 -13.99
N ASP A 68 -4.91 -20.53 -14.55
CA ASP A 68 -4.41 -21.72 -13.85
C ASP A 68 -2.89 -21.82 -14.03
N PRO A 69 -2.10 -21.80 -12.95
CA PRO A 69 -0.65 -21.99 -13.01
C PRO A 69 -0.22 -23.32 -13.67
N GLU A 70 -1.00 -24.39 -13.52
CA GLU A 70 -0.67 -25.71 -14.10
C GLU A 70 -0.93 -25.76 -15.61
N ALA A 71 -1.77 -24.89 -16.15
CA ALA A 71 -2.13 -24.83 -17.57
C ALA A 71 -1.66 -23.53 -18.26
N PHE A 72 -0.79 -22.74 -17.62
CA PHE A 72 -0.34 -21.46 -18.17
C PHE A 72 0.60 -21.64 -19.37
N PRO A 73 0.26 -21.15 -20.56
CA PRO A 73 1.00 -21.43 -21.78
C PRO A 73 2.43 -20.87 -21.79
N ASP A 74 2.65 -19.74 -21.12
CA ASP A 74 3.96 -19.08 -21.05
C ASP A 74 4.78 -19.48 -19.81
N MET A 75 4.49 -20.63 -19.17
CA MET A 75 5.18 -21.07 -17.95
C MET A 75 6.69 -21.18 -18.13
N GLU A 76 7.17 -21.72 -19.24
CA GLU A 76 8.61 -21.84 -19.50
C GLU A 76 9.32 -20.48 -19.59
N LYS A 77 8.67 -19.51 -20.23
CA LYS A 77 9.15 -18.13 -20.26
C LYS A 77 9.14 -17.50 -18.88
N MET A 78 8.12 -17.79 -18.07
CA MET A 78 8.00 -17.30 -16.69
C MET A 78 9.11 -17.86 -15.80
N VAL A 79 9.41 -19.16 -15.92
CA VAL A 79 10.52 -19.83 -15.21
C VAL A 79 11.86 -19.19 -15.58
N SER A 80 12.17 -19.08 -16.88
CA SER A 80 13.43 -18.48 -17.33
C SER A 80 13.60 -17.04 -16.87
N THR A 81 12.52 -16.24 -16.92
CA THR A 81 12.53 -14.88 -16.41
C THR A 81 12.81 -14.83 -14.90
N LEU A 82 12.20 -15.73 -14.12
CA LEU A 82 12.45 -15.80 -12.67
C LEU A 82 13.89 -16.20 -12.36
N VAL A 83 14.47 -17.17 -13.08
CA VAL A 83 15.88 -17.57 -12.96
C VAL A 83 16.80 -16.36 -13.18
N GLU A 84 16.58 -15.58 -14.24
CA GLU A 84 17.35 -14.36 -14.53
C GLU A 84 17.23 -13.33 -13.40
N LEU A 85 16.01 -13.10 -12.90
CA LEU A 85 15.76 -12.16 -11.79
C LEU A 85 16.47 -12.58 -10.50
N ARG A 86 16.63 -13.90 -10.28
CA ARG A 86 17.30 -14.45 -9.10
C ARG A 86 18.84 -14.48 -9.23
N LYS A 87 19.40 -14.21 -10.40
CA LYS A 87 20.84 -14.04 -10.62
C LYS A 87 21.69 -15.19 -10.03
N GLY A 88 21.31 -16.44 -10.27
CA GLY A 88 22.02 -17.63 -9.79
C GLY A 88 21.78 -17.98 -8.30
N LYS A 89 20.91 -17.25 -7.58
CA LYS A 89 20.54 -17.56 -6.19
C LYS A 89 19.54 -18.72 -6.06
N MET A 90 18.99 -19.18 -7.18
CA MET A 90 18.01 -20.25 -7.25
C MET A 90 18.20 -21.01 -8.57
N SER A 91 18.04 -22.33 -8.50
CA SER A 91 18.02 -23.19 -9.68
C SER A 91 16.70 -23.05 -10.45
N GLU A 92 16.67 -23.53 -11.69
CA GLU A 92 15.45 -23.57 -12.50
C GLU A 92 14.36 -24.42 -11.84
N GLU A 93 14.72 -25.56 -11.25
CA GLU A 93 13.79 -26.44 -10.55
C GLU A 93 13.16 -25.74 -9.32
N GLU A 94 13.96 -25.01 -8.57
CA GLU A 94 13.45 -24.21 -7.42
C GLU A 94 12.51 -23.10 -7.89
N CYS A 95 12.85 -22.42 -8.98
CA CYS A 95 12.00 -21.38 -9.56
C CYS A 95 10.67 -21.98 -10.05
N ARG A 96 10.71 -23.12 -10.74
CA ARG A 96 9.51 -23.85 -11.20
C ARG A 96 8.61 -24.27 -10.04
N LYS A 97 9.21 -24.74 -8.93
CA LYS A 97 8.46 -25.09 -7.72
C LYS A 97 7.82 -23.88 -7.05
N LEU A 98 8.51 -22.74 -7.01
CA LEU A 98 7.95 -21.50 -6.47
C LEU A 98 6.76 -20.99 -7.28
N LEU A 99 6.82 -21.11 -8.60
CA LEU A 99 5.75 -20.65 -9.50
C LEU A 99 4.47 -21.48 -9.40
N LYS A 100 4.48 -22.61 -8.68
CA LYS A 100 3.25 -23.31 -8.29
C LYS A 100 2.51 -22.62 -7.13
N GLN A 101 3.17 -21.69 -6.42
CA GLN A 101 2.55 -20.92 -5.36
C GLN A 101 1.87 -19.69 -5.96
N ALA A 102 0.59 -19.49 -5.69
CA ALA A 102 -0.22 -18.43 -6.28
C ALA A 102 0.35 -17.02 -6.05
N ASN A 103 0.97 -16.75 -4.90
CA ASN A 103 1.61 -15.47 -4.59
C ASN A 103 2.82 -15.19 -5.50
N TYR A 104 3.68 -16.19 -5.74
CA TYR A 104 4.81 -16.04 -6.69
C TYR A 104 4.33 -15.96 -8.12
N PHE A 105 3.41 -16.82 -8.51
CA PHE A 105 2.83 -16.83 -9.86
C PHE A 105 2.13 -15.51 -10.19
N GLY A 106 1.24 -15.05 -9.30
CA GLY A 106 0.54 -13.78 -9.46
C GLY A 106 1.49 -12.58 -9.55
N THR A 107 2.55 -12.57 -8.73
CA THR A 107 3.59 -11.53 -8.80
C THR A 107 4.34 -11.56 -10.14
N MET A 108 4.58 -12.74 -10.69
CA MET A 108 5.18 -12.87 -12.03
C MET A 108 4.24 -12.45 -13.15
N LEU A 109 2.91 -12.67 -13.03
CA LEU A 109 1.94 -12.13 -13.97
C LEU A 109 2.06 -10.60 -14.08
N VAL A 110 2.17 -9.91 -12.93
CA VAL A 110 2.41 -8.45 -12.91
C VAL A 110 3.77 -8.11 -13.53
N LYS A 111 4.83 -8.81 -13.15
CA LYS A 111 6.19 -8.56 -13.67
C LYS A 111 6.29 -8.69 -15.17
N MET A 112 5.56 -9.62 -15.76
CA MET A 112 5.58 -9.92 -17.20
C MET A 112 4.53 -9.12 -17.99
N GLY A 113 3.73 -8.27 -17.34
CA GLY A 113 2.75 -7.39 -17.98
C GLY A 113 1.43 -8.07 -18.37
N TYR A 114 1.11 -9.24 -17.79
CA TYR A 114 -0.21 -9.86 -17.94
C TYR A 114 -1.28 -9.16 -17.08
N ALA A 115 -0.84 -8.46 -16.04
CA ALA A 115 -1.68 -7.62 -15.19
C ALA A 115 -0.88 -6.40 -14.70
N ASP A 116 -1.57 -5.40 -14.16
CA ASP A 116 -0.98 -4.13 -13.71
C ASP A 116 -0.66 -4.11 -12.22
N ALA A 117 -1.44 -4.85 -11.43
CA ALA A 117 -1.35 -4.83 -9.96
C ALA A 117 -1.71 -6.20 -9.37
N LEU A 118 -1.36 -6.40 -8.09
CA LEU A 118 -1.73 -7.59 -7.34
C LEU A 118 -2.26 -7.23 -5.96
N LEU A 119 -3.30 -7.94 -5.53
CA LEU A 119 -3.84 -7.92 -4.17
C LEU A 119 -4.00 -9.36 -3.67
N GLY A 120 -3.32 -9.68 -2.57
CA GLY A 120 -3.36 -11.01 -1.96
C GLY A 120 -3.22 -10.92 -0.44
N GLY A 121 -3.09 -12.06 0.25
CA GLY A 121 -2.89 -12.11 1.71
C GLY A 121 -4.14 -12.39 2.53
N ALA A 122 -5.28 -12.64 1.89
CA ALA A 122 -6.51 -12.99 2.61
C ALA A 122 -6.40 -14.31 3.40
N THR A 123 -5.49 -15.22 3.00
CA THR A 123 -5.31 -16.53 3.62
C THR A 123 -3.88 -16.82 4.10
N TYR A 124 -2.90 -15.98 3.75
CA TYR A 124 -1.50 -16.17 4.12
C TYR A 124 -0.91 -14.92 4.80
N SER A 125 0.35 -14.96 5.21
CA SER A 125 0.98 -13.88 5.97
C SER A 125 1.44 -12.73 5.08
N THR A 126 1.52 -11.51 5.63
CA THR A 126 2.14 -10.34 4.97
C THR A 126 3.53 -10.64 4.40
N ALA A 127 4.32 -11.47 5.09
CA ALA A 127 5.65 -11.85 4.60
C ALA A 127 5.57 -12.64 3.27
N ASP A 128 4.50 -13.38 3.05
CA ASP A 128 4.29 -14.17 1.84
C ASP A 128 3.81 -13.31 0.65
N THR A 129 3.26 -12.11 0.91
CA THR A 129 3.04 -11.06 -0.10
C THR A 129 4.32 -10.27 -0.38
N VAL A 130 4.99 -9.82 0.67
CA VAL A 130 6.16 -8.92 0.55
C VAL A 130 7.37 -9.62 -0.05
N ARG A 131 7.61 -10.89 0.27
CA ARG A 131 8.78 -11.63 -0.22
C ARG A 131 8.83 -11.75 -1.75
N PRO A 132 7.80 -12.23 -2.46
CA PRO A 132 7.80 -12.24 -3.92
C PRO A 132 7.83 -10.82 -4.51
N ALA A 133 7.16 -9.84 -3.91
CA ALA A 133 7.23 -8.46 -4.35
C ALA A 133 8.67 -7.93 -4.36
N LEU A 134 9.42 -8.11 -3.28
CA LEU A 134 10.83 -7.72 -3.19
C LEU A 134 11.75 -8.51 -4.16
N GLN A 135 11.47 -9.78 -4.35
CA GLN A 135 12.31 -10.65 -5.17
C GLN A 135 12.10 -10.45 -6.67
N ILE A 136 10.89 -10.14 -7.10
CA ILE A 136 10.44 -10.12 -8.49
C ILE A 136 10.20 -8.70 -8.99
N ILE A 137 9.33 -7.94 -8.31
CA ILE A 137 8.98 -6.56 -8.70
C ILE A 137 10.14 -5.62 -8.39
N LYS A 138 10.71 -5.76 -7.19
CA LYS A 138 11.79 -4.91 -6.64
C LYS A 138 11.32 -3.48 -6.41
N THR A 139 12.21 -2.66 -5.85
CA THR A 139 11.98 -1.23 -5.70
C THR A 139 12.05 -0.53 -7.05
N LYS A 140 11.29 0.56 -7.19
CA LYS A 140 11.38 1.43 -8.36
C LYS A 140 12.73 2.17 -8.40
N PRO A 141 13.15 2.66 -9.58
CA PRO A 141 14.40 3.41 -9.69
C PRO A 141 14.44 4.59 -8.71
N GLY A 142 15.55 4.70 -7.98
CA GLY A 142 15.74 5.73 -6.95
C GLY A 142 15.37 5.31 -5.53
N ASN A 143 14.54 4.29 -5.37
CA ASN A 143 14.16 3.77 -4.04
C ASN A 143 15.08 2.63 -3.60
N LYS A 144 15.46 2.66 -2.32
CA LYS A 144 16.29 1.63 -1.69
C LYS A 144 15.47 0.66 -0.85
N ILE A 145 14.32 1.11 -0.34
CA ILE A 145 13.47 0.34 0.54
C ILE A 145 12.03 0.23 0.02
N VAL A 146 11.29 -0.71 0.58
CA VAL A 146 9.82 -0.74 0.56
C VAL A 146 9.32 -0.28 1.91
N SER A 147 8.36 0.61 1.92
CA SER A 147 7.69 1.08 3.13
C SER A 147 6.20 0.85 3.08
N SER A 148 5.49 1.27 4.09
CA SER A 148 4.02 1.16 4.12
C SER A 148 3.35 2.48 4.47
N CYS A 149 2.12 2.63 3.96
CA CYS A 149 1.24 3.72 4.34
C CYS A 149 -0.14 3.19 4.70
N PHE A 150 -0.78 3.79 5.70
CA PHE A 150 -2.21 3.66 5.94
C PHE A 150 -2.91 4.95 5.55
N ILE A 151 -3.99 4.84 4.80
CA ILE A 151 -4.93 5.95 4.58
C ILE A 151 -6.07 5.81 5.55
N LEU A 152 -6.25 6.81 6.40
CA LEU A 152 -7.30 6.87 7.41
C LEU A 152 -8.39 7.84 6.96
N VAL A 153 -9.64 7.43 7.07
CA VAL A 153 -10.77 8.21 6.60
C VAL A 153 -11.89 8.20 7.65
N ARG A 154 -12.45 9.38 7.94
CA ARG A 154 -13.69 9.49 8.71
C ARG A 154 -14.56 10.65 8.21
N PRO A 155 -15.86 10.66 8.50
CA PRO A 155 -16.69 11.85 8.29
C PRO A 155 -16.14 13.02 9.10
N SER A 156 -16.04 14.20 8.50
CA SER A 156 -15.72 15.43 9.25
C SER A 156 -16.99 16.08 9.81
N ALA A 157 -16.82 16.97 10.78
CA ALA A 157 -17.94 17.73 11.36
C ALA A 157 -18.64 18.66 10.34
N THR A 158 -17.97 18.98 9.22
CA THR A 158 -18.50 19.84 8.15
C THR A 158 -19.24 19.06 7.06
N GLY A 159 -19.32 17.73 7.17
CA GLY A 159 -19.95 16.86 6.16
C GLY A 159 -19.00 16.36 5.08
N ASP A 160 -17.81 16.95 4.98
CA ASP A 160 -16.72 16.43 4.15
C ASP A 160 -16.07 15.21 4.81
N ARG A 161 -15.06 14.65 4.16
CA ARG A 161 -14.25 13.57 4.73
C ARG A 161 -12.91 14.10 5.18
N GLU A 162 -12.51 13.72 6.38
CA GLU A 162 -11.14 13.86 6.84
C GLU A 162 -10.34 12.65 6.34
N VAL A 163 -9.28 12.91 5.59
CA VAL A 163 -8.40 11.87 5.02
C VAL A 163 -6.98 12.15 5.46
N LEU A 164 -6.35 11.17 6.09
CA LEU A 164 -4.99 11.25 6.62
C LEU A 164 -4.12 10.15 6.04
N ALA A 165 -2.83 10.42 5.87
CA ALA A 165 -1.82 9.43 5.50
C ALA A 165 -0.85 9.19 6.67
N MET A 166 -0.53 7.94 6.97
CA MET A 166 0.37 7.54 8.08
C MET A 166 1.41 6.53 7.60
N GLY A 167 2.68 6.88 7.64
CA GLY A 167 3.82 6.03 7.23
C GLY A 167 5.03 6.16 8.16
N ASP A 168 5.87 5.14 8.33
CA ASP A 168 5.63 3.73 8.09
C ASP A 168 4.97 3.09 9.32
N CYS A 169 4.01 2.20 9.09
CA CYS A 169 3.25 1.59 10.19
C CYS A 169 3.33 0.05 10.21
N ALA A 170 4.00 -0.60 9.22
CA ALA A 170 3.92 -2.05 9.10
C ALA A 170 5.19 -2.77 8.58
N ILE A 171 6.17 -2.07 8.01
CA ILE A 171 7.31 -2.71 7.32
C ILE A 171 8.65 -2.42 8.00
N ASN A 172 9.05 -1.17 8.15
CA ASN A 172 10.37 -0.80 8.65
C ASN A 172 10.37 -0.65 10.18
N ILE A 173 11.05 -1.56 10.88
CA ILE A 173 11.01 -1.64 12.36
C ILE A 173 11.66 -0.40 12.99
N LYS A 174 12.88 -0.08 12.59
CA LYS A 174 13.65 1.09 13.04
C LYS A 174 14.31 1.74 11.83
N PRO A 175 13.57 2.56 11.09
CA PRO A 175 14.12 3.20 9.91
C PRO A 175 15.27 4.14 10.29
N THR A 176 16.29 4.13 9.47
CA THR A 176 17.40 5.09 9.52
C THR A 176 16.93 6.46 9.04
N GLU A 177 17.76 7.47 9.21
CA GLU A 177 17.51 8.82 8.71
C GLU A 177 17.27 8.84 7.18
N ASP A 178 18.11 8.11 6.41
CA ASP A 178 17.94 7.97 4.96
C ASP A 178 16.60 7.33 4.59
N GLU A 179 16.23 6.26 5.27
CA GLU A 179 14.96 5.55 5.06
C GLU A 179 13.75 6.42 5.42
N LEU A 180 13.84 7.22 6.47
CA LEU A 180 12.78 8.17 6.85
C LEU A 180 12.56 9.26 5.80
N VAL A 181 13.60 9.72 5.11
CA VAL A 181 13.48 10.65 3.98
C VAL A 181 12.68 9.99 2.85
N GLU A 182 13.00 8.75 2.52
CA GLU A 182 12.30 7.99 1.48
C GLU A 182 10.86 7.68 1.88
N ILE A 183 10.61 7.24 3.12
CA ILE A 183 9.26 7.04 3.67
C ILE A 183 8.42 8.32 3.55
N GLY A 184 8.99 9.47 3.90
CA GLY A 184 8.29 10.75 3.82
C GLY A 184 7.88 11.11 2.40
N LEU A 185 8.78 10.95 1.43
CA LEU A 185 8.52 11.23 0.02
C LEU A 185 7.45 10.29 -0.55
N GLU A 186 7.57 8.97 -0.28
CA GLU A 186 6.63 7.96 -0.75
C GLU A 186 5.25 8.13 -0.11
N THR A 187 5.19 8.46 1.19
CA THR A 187 3.91 8.69 1.87
C THR A 187 3.21 9.94 1.33
N ALA A 188 3.96 11.02 1.05
CA ALA A 188 3.41 12.20 0.39
C ALA A 188 2.90 11.89 -1.03
N THR A 189 3.62 11.07 -1.79
CA THR A 189 3.21 10.62 -3.13
C THR A 189 1.93 9.79 -3.06
N THR A 190 1.85 8.86 -2.14
CA THR A 190 0.64 8.07 -1.89
C THR A 190 -0.54 8.97 -1.49
N ALA A 191 -0.32 9.93 -0.58
CA ALA A 191 -1.35 10.87 -0.16
C ALA A 191 -1.98 11.64 -1.34
N LYS A 192 -1.16 12.10 -2.30
CA LYS A 192 -1.63 12.78 -3.51
C LYS A 192 -2.57 11.91 -4.36
N VAL A 193 -2.32 10.60 -4.44
CA VAL A 193 -3.21 9.65 -5.15
C VAL A 193 -4.61 9.64 -4.55
N PHE A 194 -4.74 9.95 -3.26
CA PHE A 194 -6.03 10.06 -2.56
C PHE A 194 -6.61 11.48 -2.54
N GLY A 195 -6.03 12.40 -3.32
CA GLY A 195 -6.49 13.79 -3.40
C GLY A 195 -6.11 14.64 -2.17
N ILE A 196 -5.19 14.15 -1.34
CA ILE A 196 -4.63 14.92 -0.24
C ILE A 196 -3.57 15.89 -0.80
N ASP A 197 -3.62 17.16 -0.41
CA ASP A 197 -2.50 18.08 -0.54
C ASP A 197 -1.58 17.87 0.68
N PRO A 198 -0.42 17.19 0.53
CA PRO A 198 0.30 16.68 1.67
C PRO A 198 0.93 17.79 2.50
N LYS A 199 0.58 17.84 3.79
CA LYS A 199 1.27 18.60 4.83
C LYS A 199 1.94 17.60 5.76
N VAL A 200 3.23 17.36 5.49
CA VAL A 200 4.00 16.26 6.07
C VAL A 200 4.59 16.66 7.41
N ALA A 201 4.20 15.96 8.47
CA ALA A 201 4.75 16.13 9.81
C ALA A 201 5.65 14.94 10.20
N TYR A 202 6.92 15.20 10.48
CA TYR A 202 7.83 14.24 11.10
C TYR A 202 7.59 14.23 12.61
N LEU A 203 7.03 13.12 13.12
CA LEU A 203 6.53 13.03 14.49
C LEU A 203 7.63 12.66 15.50
N SER A 204 7.53 13.26 16.67
CA SER A 204 8.40 13.01 17.82
C SER A 204 7.67 13.34 19.12
N TYR A 205 8.24 12.96 20.25
CA TYR A 205 7.86 13.53 21.54
C TYR A 205 8.39 14.96 21.75
N SER A 206 9.16 15.49 20.82
CA SER A 206 9.74 16.83 20.80
C SER A 206 9.07 17.71 19.73
N THR A 207 9.03 19.01 19.97
CA THR A 207 8.63 20.02 18.98
C THR A 207 9.74 21.05 18.87
N LEU A 208 10.40 21.10 17.70
CA LEU A 208 11.42 22.08 17.32
C LEU A 208 12.49 22.30 18.41
N GLY A 209 13.04 21.19 18.95
CA GLY A 209 14.11 21.20 19.94
C GLY A 209 13.64 21.26 21.40
N SER A 210 12.34 21.07 21.71
CA SER A 210 11.86 21.02 23.08
C SER A 210 12.34 19.80 23.87
N GLY A 211 12.67 18.70 23.14
CA GLY A 211 13.28 17.49 23.67
C GLY A 211 14.68 17.26 23.10
N LYS A 212 15.41 16.31 23.66
CA LYS A 212 16.76 15.91 23.21
C LYS A 212 16.87 14.39 23.19
N GLY A 213 17.57 13.85 22.21
CA GLY A 213 17.83 12.43 22.07
C GLY A 213 18.05 12.02 20.61
N GLU A 214 18.64 10.86 20.41
CA GLU A 214 18.99 10.32 19.08
C GLU A 214 17.77 10.24 18.14
N ASP A 215 16.62 9.79 18.66
CA ASP A 215 15.38 9.73 17.87
C ASP A 215 14.83 11.11 17.50
N VAL A 216 15.02 12.12 18.37
CA VAL A 216 14.65 13.51 18.06
C VAL A 216 15.52 14.05 16.94
N ASP A 217 16.83 13.86 17.04
CA ASP A 217 17.80 14.32 16.04
C ASP A 217 17.57 13.60 14.70
N LYS A 218 17.30 12.29 14.72
CA LYS A 218 16.97 11.50 13.54
C LYS A 218 15.75 12.08 12.80
N MET A 219 14.66 12.37 13.50
CA MET A 219 13.44 12.91 12.89
C MET A 219 13.65 14.34 12.36
N ARG A 220 14.37 15.18 13.08
CA ARG A 220 14.74 16.54 12.65
C ARG A 220 15.61 16.53 11.40
N ASN A 221 16.61 15.69 11.37
CA ASN A 221 17.54 15.58 10.24
C ASN A 221 16.82 15.04 8.99
N ALA A 222 16.03 13.98 9.14
CA ALA A 222 15.23 13.44 8.03
C ALA A 222 14.27 14.49 7.47
N CYS A 223 13.57 15.24 8.32
CA CYS A 223 12.72 16.36 7.92
C CYS A 223 13.49 17.41 7.11
N SER A 224 14.65 17.86 7.63
CA SER A 224 15.48 18.88 6.97
C SER A 224 15.98 18.42 5.61
N ARG A 225 16.34 17.15 5.49
CA ARG A 225 16.79 16.54 4.23
C ARG A 225 15.65 16.41 3.22
N LEU A 226 14.44 16.03 3.66
CA LEU A 226 13.29 15.98 2.75
C LEU A 226 12.91 17.38 2.27
N LYS A 227 12.94 18.39 3.12
CA LYS A 227 12.75 19.79 2.71
C LYS A 227 13.72 20.22 1.60
N ALA A 228 14.98 19.81 1.72
CA ALA A 228 16.01 20.12 0.71
C ALA A 228 15.80 19.35 -0.59
N LEU A 229 15.35 18.09 -0.51
CA LEU A 229 15.12 17.21 -1.66
C LEU A 229 13.85 17.59 -2.44
N ALA A 230 12.80 18.00 -1.74
CA ALA A 230 11.49 18.31 -2.29
C ALA A 230 11.00 19.69 -1.79
N PRO A 231 11.57 20.81 -2.29
CA PRO A 231 11.30 22.16 -1.79
C PRO A 231 9.84 22.62 -2.01
N ASP A 232 9.13 22.00 -2.92
CA ASP A 232 7.72 22.31 -3.21
C ASP A 232 6.74 21.51 -2.31
N LEU A 233 7.26 20.63 -1.46
CA LEU A 233 6.47 19.85 -0.52
C LEU A 233 6.43 20.55 0.84
N ASP A 234 5.23 20.77 1.37
CA ASP A 234 5.05 21.27 2.73
C ASP A 234 5.45 20.19 3.74
N VAL A 235 6.64 20.35 4.34
CA VAL A 235 7.21 19.41 5.32
C VAL A 235 7.63 20.18 6.56
N ASP A 236 7.34 19.66 7.76
CA ASP A 236 7.89 20.20 8.99
C ASP A 236 8.15 19.14 10.06
N GLY A 237 9.00 19.44 11.00
CA GLY A 237 9.38 18.56 12.11
C GLY A 237 10.79 18.86 12.67
N GLU A 238 11.09 18.31 13.82
CA GLU A 238 10.27 17.29 14.51
C GLU A 238 9.11 17.99 15.24
N LEU A 239 7.93 17.36 15.22
CA LEU A 239 6.72 17.87 15.85
C LEU A 239 6.08 16.82 16.78
N GLN A 240 5.61 17.27 17.95
CA GLN A 240 4.65 16.49 18.72
C GLN A 240 3.33 16.40 17.96
N PHE A 241 2.58 15.32 18.16
CA PHE A 241 1.34 15.09 17.43
C PHE A 241 0.29 16.20 17.68
N ASP A 242 0.17 16.69 18.93
CA ASP A 242 -0.72 17.80 19.28
C ASP A 242 -0.34 19.11 18.55
N ALA A 243 0.95 19.38 18.39
CA ALA A 243 1.43 20.52 17.62
C ALA A 243 1.19 20.33 16.11
N ALA A 244 1.30 19.11 15.60
CA ALA A 244 1.05 18.82 14.20
C ALA A 244 -0.43 19.03 13.78
N VAL A 245 -1.40 18.70 14.66
CA VAL A 245 -2.82 18.67 14.28
C VAL A 245 -3.67 19.80 14.88
N SER A 246 -3.21 20.45 15.96
CA SER A 246 -3.99 21.48 16.63
C SER A 246 -3.51 22.90 16.29
N PRO A 247 -4.32 23.71 15.58
CA PRO A 247 -3.97 25.10 15.27
C PRO A 247 -3.70 25.93 16.52
N ARG A 248 -4.38 25.63 17.64
CA ARG A 248 -4.15 26.32 18.91
C ARG A 248 -2.76 26.02 19.47
N VAL A 249 -2.36 24.75 19.47
CA VAL A 249 -1.04 24.33 19.98
C VAL A 249 0.07 24.84 19.07
N ALA A 250 -0.14 24.74 17.75
CA ALA A 250 0.82 25.21 16.74
C ALA A 250 1.14 26.70 16.90
N ARG A 251 0.14 27.57 17.11
CA ARG A 251 0.36 29.00 17.34
C ARG A 251 1.30 29.30 18.51
N THR A 252 1.31 28.41 19.50
CA THR A 252 2.16 28.61 20.70
C THR A 252 3.54 28.00 20.54
N LYS A 253 3.62 26.77 19.96
CA LYS A 253 4.87 25.99 19.89
C LYS A 253 5.68 26.23 18.62
N CYS A 254 5.03 26.54 17.50
CA CYS A 254 5.64 26.64 16.16
C CYS A 254 4.87 27.64 15.24
N PRO A 255 4.84 28.94 15.62
CA PRO A 255 3.99 29.95 14.95
C PRO A 255 4.36 30.17 13.47
N ASP A 256 5.60 29.90 13.08
CA ASP A 256 6.11 30.11 11.72
C ASP A 256 5.96 28.88 10.80
N SER A 257 5.45 27.77 11.35
CA SER A 257 5.27 26.54 10.56
C SER A 257 4.05 26.61 9.65
N LYS A 258 4.22 26.22 8.37
CA LYS A 258 3.12 26.07 7.42
C LYS A 258 2.38 24.73 7.57
N VAL A 259 2.97 23.76 8.27
CA VAL A 259 2.46 22.40 8.45
C VAL A 259 1.79 22.24 9.80
N ALA A 260 2.42 22.75 10.86
CA ALA A 260 1.89 22.58 12.21
C ALA A 260 0.46 23.15 12.36
N GLY A 261 -0.38 22.37 13.04
CA GLY A 261 -1.80 22.66 13.21
C GLY A 261 -2.69 22.23 12.04
N HIS A 262 -2.10 21.83 10.91
CA HIS A 262 -2.80 21.48 9.68
C HIS A 262 -2.23 20.21 9.01
N ALA A 263 -1.35 19.47 9.70
CA ALA A 263 -0.75 18.26 9.16
C ALA A 263 -1.83 17.20 8.86
N ASN A 264 -1.66 16.54 7.74
CA ASN A 264 -2.53 15.47 7.25
C ASN A 264 -1.75 14.23 6.76
N THR A 265 -0.42 14.33 6.80
CA THR A 265 0.51 13.26 6.41
C THR A 265 1.56 13.13 7.52
N PHE A 266 1.64 11.97 8.16
CA PHE A 266 2.40 11.76 9.38
C PHE A 266 3.47 10.71 9.18
N ILE A 267 4.72 11.04 9.53
CA ILE A 267 5.87 10.13 9.47
C ILE A 267 6.30 9.79 10.89
N PHE A 268 6.28 8.50 11.20
CA PHE A 268 6.58 7.97 12.53
C PHE A 268 8.06 7.60 12.67
N PRO A 269 8.64 7.74 13.88
CA PRO A 269 10.07 7.46 14.13
C PRO A 269 10.43 5.96 14.06
N ASP A 270 9.46 5.10 14.30
CA ASP A 270 9.59 3.64 14.26
C ASP A 270 8.23 2.95 14.13
N ILE A 271 8.26 1.62 13.89
CA ILE A 271 7.06 0.82 13.68
C ILE A 271 6.13 0.77 14.91
N ASN A 272 6.67 0.86 16.13
CA ASN A 272 5.82 0.83 17.33
C ASN A 272 4.93 2.06 17.38
N ALA A 273 5.52 3.24 17.18
CA ALA A 273 4.79 4.50 17.15
C ALA A 273 3.74 4.50 16.02
N GLY A 274 4.12 4.10 14.81
CA GLY A 274 3.22 4.05 13.65
C GLY A 274 2.09 3.03 13.80
N ASN A 275 2.43 1.78 14.19
CA ASN A 275 1.47 0.70 14.33
C ASN A 275 0.47 0.95 15.47
N ILE A 276 0.94 1.43 16.60
CA ILE A 276 0.05 1.80 17.73
C ILE A 276 -0.79 3.01 17.34
N GLY A 277 -0.17 4.03 16.73
CA GLY A 277 -0.83 5.29 16.37
C GLY A 277 -2.02 5.09 15.44
N TYR A 278 -1.85 4.38 14.31
CA TYR A 278 -2.96 4.16 13.39
C TYR A 278 -4.08 3.31 14.00
N LYS A 279 -3.74 2.32 14.84
CA LYS A 279 -4.75 1.48 15.51
C LYS A 279 -5.55 2.26 16.55
N ILE A 280 -4.91 3.18 17.27
CA ILE A 280 -5.63 4.08 18.19
C ILE A 280 -6.59 4.97 17.39
N ALA A 281 -6.12 5.58 16.31
CA ALA A 281 -6.97 6.39 15.44
C ALA A 281 -8.16 5.58 14.89
N GLN A 282 -7.91 4.37 14.42
CA GLN A 282 -8.95 3.47 13.91
C GLN A 282 -9.96 3.08 14.99
N ARG A 283 -9.50 2.61 16.14
CA ARG A 283 -10.37 2.01 17.16
C ARG A 283 -11.06 3.04 18.07
N LEU A 284 -10.39 4.14 18.39
CA LEU A 284 -10.90 5.18 19.29
C LEU A 284 -11.26 6.47 18.54
N GLY A 285 -10.62 6.74 17.39
CA GLY A 285 -10.85 7.94 16.60
C GLY A 285 -11.92 7.79 15.53
N SER A 286 -12.57 6.62 15.43
CA SER A 286 -13.60 6.31 14.42
C SER A 286 -13.13 6.47 12.97
N PHE A 287 -11.85 6.27 12.71
CA PHE A 287 -11.33 6.21 11.35
C PHE A 287 -11.51 4.81 10.76
N GLU A 288 -11.92 4.75 9.51
CA GLU A 288 -11.68 3.61 8.65
C GLU A 288 -10.20 3.64 8.22
N ALA A 289 -9.49 2.52 8.30
CA ALA A 289 -8.08 2.43 7.96
C ALA A 289 -7.90 1.50 6.75
N TYR A 290 -7.33 2.02 5.68
CA TYR A 290 -7.02 1.31 4.44
C TYR A 290 -5.52 1.11 4.35
N GLY A 291 -5.08 -0.14 4.36
CA GLY A 291 -3.67 -0.52 4.33
C GLY A 291 -3.38 -1.88 5.00
N PRO A 292 -2.11 -2.27 5.09
CA PRO A 292 -0.95 -1.47 4.65
C PRO A 292 -0.84 -1.38 3.13
N LEU A 293 -0.64 -0.18 2.60
CA LEU A 293 -0.30 0.06 1.22
C LEU A 293 1.22 0.02 1.08
N LEU A 294 1.76 -0.88 0.27
CA LEU A 294 3.19 -0.97 0.04
C LEU A 294 3.65 0.14 -0.90
N GLN A 295 4.70 0.83 -0.51
CA GLN A 295 5.27 1.98 -1.20
C GLN A 295 6.68 1.67 -1.70
N GLY A 296 7.12 2.33 -2.79
CA GLY A 296 8.46 2.19 -3.32
C GLY A 296 8.67 0.96 -4.21
N LEU A 297 7.65 0.14 -4.47
CA LEU A 297 7.70 -0.97 -5.43
C LEU A 297 7.55 -0.48 -6.87
N ASN A 298 8.20 -1.18 -7.82
CA ASN A 298 8.12 -0.88 -9.26
C ASN A 298 6.78 -1.27 -9.92
N ALA A 299 5.86 -1.85 -9.17
CA ALA A 299 4.45 -2.05 -9.53
C ALA A 299 3.64 -2.23 -8.24
N PRO A 300 2.35 -1.87 -8.22
CA PRO A 300 1.52 -1.99 -7.04
C PRO A 300 1.25 -3.45 -6.66
N ILE A 301 1.78 -3.85 -5.52
CA ILE A 301 1.47 -5.11 -4.84
C ILE A 301 1.02 -4.77 -3.44
N ASN A 302 -0.18 -5.17 -3.04
CA ASN A 302 -0.67 -4.91 -1.70
C ASN A 302 -1.14 -6.17 -0.99
N ASP A 303 -1.19 -6.07 0.33
CA ASP A 303 -1.53 -7.15 1.25
C ASP A 303 -2.90 -6.95 1.88
N LEU A 304 -3.63 -8.03 2.06
CA LEU A 304 -4.90 -8.06 2.77
C LEU A 304 -4.68 -8.57 4.21
N SER A 305 -5.49 -8.09 5.13
CA SER A 305 -5.61 -8.75 6.42
C SER A 305 -6.33 -10.09 6.26
N ARG A 306 -5.87 -11.14 6.93
CA ARG A 306 -6.58 -12.43 7.00
C ARG A 306 -7.99 -12.32 7.58
N GLY A 307 -8.24 -11.28 8.36
CA GLY A 307 -9.55 -10.94 8.91
C GLY A 307 -10.36 -9.95 8.07
N CYS A 308 -9.97 -9.66 6.83
CA CYS A 308 -10.70 -8.77 5.95
C CYS A 308 -12.07 -9.34 5.56
N ASN A 309 -12.98 -8.45 5.22
CA ASN A 309 -14.27 -8.79 4.61
C ASN A 309 -14.28 -8.43 3.10
N ALA A 310 -15.32 -8.85 2.37
CA ALA A 310 -15.42 -8.61 0.93
C ALA A 310 -15.44 -7.12 0.55
N GLN A 311 -16.00 -6.26 1.41
CA GLN A 311 -15.99 -4.81 1.19
C GLN A 311 -14.58 -4.23 1.30
N GLU A 312 -13.78 -4.73 2.23
CA GLU A 312 -12.37 -4.33 2.37
C GLU A 312 -11.56 -4.82 1.16
N VAL A 313 -11.76 -6.06 0.70
CA VAL A 313 -11.15 -6.56 -0.54
C VAL A 313 -11.48 -5.67 -1.74
N TYR A 314 -12.77 -5.36 -1.93
CA TYR A 314 -13.24 -4.49 -3.01
C TYR A 314 -12.58 -3.11 -2.95
N SER A 315 -12.54 -2.51 -1.77
CA SER A 315 -11.93 -1.19 -1.56
C SER A 315 -10.42 -1.21 -1.81
N MET A 316 -9.73 -2.22 -1.27
CA MET A 316 -8.27 -2.38 -1.46
C MET A 316 -7.90 -2.68 -2.91
N ALA A 317 -8.76 -3.37 -3.67
CA ALA A 317 -8.53 -3.58 -5.09
C ALA A 317 -8.55 -2.27 -5.89
N ILE A 318 -9.53 -1.41 -5.63
CA ILE A 318 -9.62 -0.08 -6.25
C ILE A 318 -8.40 0.77 -5.90
N ILE A 319 -8.00 0.75 -4.63
CA ILE A 319 -6.83 1.48 -4.15
C ILE A 319 -5.57 0.96 -4.85
N THR A 320 -5.34 -0.36 -4.82
CA THR A 320 -4.14 -0.98 -5.38
C THR A 320 -3.98 -0.68 -6.87
N ALA A 321 -5.05 -0.86 -7.64
CA ALA A 321 -5.04 -0.52 -9.06
C ALA A 321 -4.91 0.99 -9.31
N GLY A 322 -5.47 1.83 -8.43
CA GLY A 322 -5.35 3.28 -8.50
C GLY A 322 -3.93 3.80 -8.26
N LEU A 323 -3.06 3.03 -7.60
CA LEU A 323 -1.64 3.34 -7.41
C LEU A 323 -0.80 3.10 -8.67
N CYS A 324 -1.33 2.45 -9.72
CA CYS A 324 -0.62 2.32 -10.99
C CYS A 324 -0.31 3.71 -11.56
N GLU A 325 0.93 3.88 -12.03
CA GLU A 325 1.34 5.09 -12.77
C GLU A 325 0.66 5.08 -14.15
N ASP A 326 0.39 6.28 -14.68
CA ASP A 326 -0.30 6.47 -15.98
C ASP A 326 0.65 6.28 -17.17
#